data_9db34f529709243ca54d47a3726f5e5b
#
_entry.id   9db34f529709243ca54d47a3726f5e5b
#
_cell.length_a   1.000
_cell.length_b   1.000
_cell.length_c   1.000
_cell.angle_alpha   90.00
_cell.angle_beta   90.00
_cell.angle_gamma   90.00
#
_symmetry.space_group_name_H-M   'P 1'
#
loop_
_entity.id
_entity.type
_entity.pdbx_description
1 polymer ?
#
loop_
_entity_poly.entity_id
_entity_poly.type
_entity_poly.pdbx_seq_one_letter_code
_entity_poly.pdbx_strand_id
1 'polypeptide(L)'
;MALALAAGVGGGVWYWRDQRGAPQEEGEEFRAAHCGTTNRALVTGTGGECAGVTDGGDGPGVFGSALQPVLTAIAAENAEATRGGRYVTLAFLAPLTSTGKAKDLTQDQFVGEVEGAYTAVEQANAGDSPLKIRLVLANMGSGELRWKSAVDALSGVKNLVGVAGMGLSQQESVDAARALSAKGIPMVADLITADGFDTTGAIDAGTAAPKPINGLVRVTLTNAAQLKALGKELDGDTRTAALVRTDVTPNGTTDFYTESLYQDFRTVSGLKKHLDPTADFFFDPRGGADSILAAIGQNICNTQRPVDTVYFAAREKYLPDFLKALSRRSCHRLPITVVAGSDTAALDPRALTSMNQQGEAPITVLYASLPSTAALRGSGNSDHDLYDKFLQAFAGDHHGQRFPADHATRGYWPVLAHDAVLTAVTAVRNATDATTPHPNRYDVRNHLYALTGGAVPAATGRFGIDGTGNRTSVPVTVHRLTS
;
A
#
# COMPACT_ATOMS: atom_id res chain seq x y z
N MET A 1 -77.01 10.94 21.21
CA MET A 1 -76.24 12.00 20.47
C MET A 1 -75.18 12.57 21.42
N ALA A 2 -74.10 11.83 21.68
CA ALA A 2 -72.95 12.29 22.49
C ALA A 2 -71.82 11.21 22.44
N LEU A 3 -71.16 11.10 21.33
CA LEU A 3 -70.00 10.19 21.17
C LEU A 3 -69.20 10.58 19.92
N ALA A 4 -68.61 11.77 19.88
CA ALA A 4 -67.78 12.18 18.78
C ALA A 4 -66.79 13.32 19.11
N LEU A 5 -66.29 13.47 20.35
CA LEU A 5 -65.35 14.56 20.68
C LEU A 5 -64.17 14.13 21.57
N ALA A 6 -63.91 12.85 21.77
CA ALA A 6 -62.78 12.38 22.58
C ALA A 6 -61.57 11.81 21.77
N ALA A 7 -61.66 11.72 20.44
CA ALA A 7 -60.60 11.12 19.62
C ALA A 7 -59.58 12.13 19.01
N GLY A 8 -59.82 13.43 19.14
CA GLY A 8 -59.02 14.46 18.46
C GLY A 8 -57.83 15.03 19.26
N VAL A 9 -57.79 14.85 20.57
CA VAL A 9 -56.76 15.49 21.41
C VAL A 9 -55.55 14.56 21.68
N GLY A 10 -55.78 13.23 21.67
CA GLY A 10 -54.72 12.25 21.89
C GLY A 10 -53.74 12.10 20.71
N GLY A 11 -54.26 12.22 19.48
CA GLY A 11 -53.44 12.08 18.26
C GLY A 11 -52.51 13.26 18.04
N GLY A 12 -52.94 14.47 18.40
CA GLY A 12 -52.10 15.68 18.20
C GLY A 12 -50.90 15.75 19.18
N VAL A 13 -51.06 15.24 20.38
CA VAL A 13 -49.96 15.23 21.37
C VAL A 13 -48.95 14.17 21.03
N TRP A 14 -49.33 13.03 20.49
CA TRP A 14 -48.45 11.99 20.01
C TRP A 14 -47.66 12.45 18.75
N TYR A 15 -48.32 13.09 17.80
CA TYR A 15 -47.73 13.64 16.62
C TYR A 15 -46.71 14.75 16.93
N TRP A 16 -47.01 15.62 17.91
CA TRP A 16 -46.10 16.68 18.36
C TRP A 16 -44.92 16.17 19.22
N ARG A 17 -45.08 15.05 19.91
CA ARG A 17 -44.02 14.45 20.72
C ARG A 17 -43.03 13.68 19.83
N ASP A 18 -43.53 13.02 18.79
CA ASP A 18 -42.71 12.30 17.82
C ASP A 18 -41.87 13.27 16.95
N GLN A 19 -42.45 14.40 16.55
CA GLN A 19 -41.70 15.41 15.77
C GLN A 19 -40.65 16.20 16.56
N ARG A 20 -40.67 16.18 17.90
CA ARG A 20 -39.65 16.86 18.72
C ARG A 20 -38.47 15.95 19.10
N GLY A 21 -38.63 14.65 19.01
CA GLY A 21 -37.56 13.68 19.23
C GLY A 21 -36.75 13.38 17.96
N ALA A 22 -37.42 13.31 16.81
CA ALA A 22 -36.81 12.92 15.53
C ALA A 22 -35.64 13.81 15.06
N PRO A 23 -35.63 15.14 15.16
CA PRO A 23 -34.50 15.94 14.68
C PRO A 23 -33.24 15.79 15.51
N GLN A 24 -33.33 15.39 16.78
CA GLN A 24 -32.15 15.24 17.64
C GLN A 24 -31.51 13.85 17.48
N GLU A 25 -32.33 12.82 17.31
CA GLU A 25 -31.86 11.46 17.02
C GLU A 25 -31.28 11.35 15.60
N GLU A 26 -31.92 11.94 14.58
CA GLU A 26 -31.37 12.04 13.22
C GLU A 26 -30.05 12.82 13.21
N GLY A 27 -29.90 13.86 14.02
CA GLY A 27 -28.67 14.65 14.10
C GLY A 27 -27.52 13.90 14.76
N GLU A 28 -27.77 13.10 15.78
CA GLU A 28 -26.77 12.28 16.47
C GLU A 28 -26.37 11.07 15.63
N GLU A 29 -27.33 10.37 15.05
CA GLU A 29 -27.09 9.26 14.13
C GLU A 29 -26.34 9.72 12.89
N PHE A 30 -26.71 10.88 12.31
CA PHE A 30 -26.01 11.50 11.19
C PHE A 30 -24.55 11.81 11.53
N ARG A 31 -24.27 12.42 12.68
CA ARG A 31 -22.91 12.74 13.13
C ARG A 31 -22.09 11.49 13.41
N ALA A 32 -22.66 10.48 14.04
CA ALA A 32 -22.00 9.21 14.29
C ALA A 32 -21.67 8.49 12.97
N ALA A 33 -22.59 8.49 12.00
CA ALA A 33 -22.38 7.92 10.67
C ALA A 33 -21.30 8.65 9.87
N HIS A 34 -21.03 9.93 10.17
CA HIS A 34 -19.98 10.74 9.54
C HIS A 34 -18.79 10.99 10.47
N CYS A 35 -18.43 10.05 11.32
CA CYS A 35 -17.24 10.14 12.20
C CYS A 35 -17.27 11.37 13.13
N GLY A 36 -18.44 11.77 13.61
CA GLY A 36 -18.59 12.95 14.44
C GLY A 36 -18.48 14.29 13.70
N THR A 37 -18.42 14.27 12.36
CA THR A 37 -18.35 15.45 11.48
C THR A 37 -19.62 15.62 10.66
N THR A 38 -19.70 16.70 9.88
CA THR A 38 -20.77 16.91 8.88
C THR A 38 -20.37 16.44 7.48
N ASN A 39 -19.17 15.88 7.29
CA ASN A 39 -18.66 15.44 6.02
C ASN A 39 -19.27 14.08 5.62
N ARG A 40 -20.18 14.10 4.64
CA ARG A 40 -20.86 12.92 4.10
C ARG A 40 -19.95 11.94 3.37
N ALA A 41 -18.71 12.34 3.06
CA ALA A 41 -17.68 11.47 2.47
C ALA A 41 -17.01 10.56 3.52
N LEU A 42 -17.35 10.71 4.82
CA LEU A 42 -16.86 9.91 5.93
C LEU A 42 -17.97 9.01 6.46
N VAL A 43 -17.60 7.80 6.84
CA VAL A 43 -18.52 6.82 7.47
C VAL A 43 -17.85 6.15 8.66
N THR A 44 -18.61 5.98 9.74
CA THR A 44 -18.16 5.21 10.89
C THR A 44 -18.38 3.72 10.64
N GLY A 45 -17.32 2.95 10.70
CA GLY A 45 -17.32 1.49 10.56
C GLY A 45 -17.48 0.76 11.88
N THR A 46 -17.46 -0.57 11.79
CA THR A 46 -17.45 -1.44 12.99
C THR A 46 -16.22 -1.14 13.86
N GLY A 47 -16.43 -1.06 15.17
CA GLY A 47 -15.34 -0.74 16.12
C GLY A 47 -14.99 0.75 16.23
N GLY A 48 -15.82 1.65 15.67
CA GLY A 48 -15.61 3.10 15.73
C GLY A 48 -14.57 3.62 14.73
N GLU A 49 -14.14 2.78 13.79
CA GLU A 49 -13.21 3.16 12.73
C GLU A 49 -13.85 4.17 11.78
N CYS A 50 -13.15 5.24 11.46
CA CYS A 50 -13.58 6.21 10.45
C CYS A 50 -12.96 5.85 9.08
N ALA A 51 -13.79 5.71 8.06
CA ALA A 51 -13.35 5.45 6.69
C ALA A 51 -13.97 6.49 5.73
N GLY A 52 -13.39 6.63 4.53
CA GLY A 52 -13.85 7.60 3.52
C GLY A 52 -12.85 8.70 3.24
N VAL A 53 -13.30 9.88 2.82
CA VAL A 53 -12.43 10.94 2.27
C VAL A 53 -12.46 12.20 3.12
N THR A 54 -11.26 12.75 3.43
CA THR A 54 -11.06 14.05 4.09
C THR A 54 -9.99 14.87 3.36
N ASP A 55 -10.10 16.20 3.44
CA ASP A 55 -9.04 17.13 3.03
C ASP A 55 -8.26 17.73 4.22
N GLY A 56 -8.45 17.17 5.41
CA GLY A 56 -7.91 17.65 6.67
C GLY A 56 -8.83 18.63 7.40
N GLY A 57 -9.83 19.23 6.73
CA GLY A 57 -10.75 20.20 7.32
C GLY A 57 -11.74 19.63 8.33
N ASP A 58 -11.92 18.31 8.37
CA ASP A 58 -12.80 17.60 9.30
C ASP A 58 -12.21 17.45 10.70
N GLY A 59 -10.97 17.88 10.89
CA GLY A 59 -10.21 17.81 12.12
C GLY A 59 -9.05 16.81 12.07
N PRO A 60 -7.97 17.14 12.80
CA PRO A 60 -6.72 16.40 12.69
C PRO A 60 -6.78 14.96 13.25
N GLY A 61 -7.79 14.63 14.03
CA GLY A 61 -7.95 13.31 14.64
C GLY A 61 -8.90 12.36 13.91
N VAL A 62 -9.44 12.72 12.75
CA VAL A 62 -10.52 11.97 12.07
C VAL A 62 -10.15 10.51 11.73
N PHE A 63 -8.89 10.23 11.42
CA PHE A 63 -8.36 8.88 11.19
C PHE A 63 -7.47 8.38 12.35
N GLY A 64 -7.56 9.02 13.51
CA GLY A 64 -6.79 8.69 14.70
C GLY A 64 -5.64 9.66 14.96
N SER A 65 -5.14 9.66 16.22
CA SER A 65 -4.15 10.63 16.69
C SER A 65 -2.79 10.54 15.99
N ALA A 66 -2.43 9.37 15.48
CA ALA A 66 -1.15 9.18 14.81
C ALA A 66 -1.00 10.00 13.52
N LEU A 67 -2.09 10.21 12.79
CA LEU A 67 -2.13 11.03 11.58
C LEU A 67 -2.36 12.53 11.86
N GLN A 68 -2.55 12.92 13.11
CA GLN A 68 -2.87 14.30 13.46
C GLN A 68 -1.88 15.35 12.93
N PRO A 69 -0.53 15.17 13.03
CA PRO A 69 0.42 16.14 12.50
C PRO A 69 0.27 16.33 10.99
N VAL A 70 0.25 15.24 10.24
CA VAL A 70 0.17 15.30 8.77
C VAL A 70 -1.20 15.78 8.28
N LEU A 71 -2.30 15.45 8.96
CA LEU A 71 -3.63 15.99 8.64
C LEU A 71 -3.70 17.51 8.88
N THR A 72 -3.04 18.01 9.92
CA THR A 72 -2.92 19.46 10.16
C THR A 72 -2.15 20.14 9.03
N ALA A 73 -1.03 19.57 8.61
CA ALA A 73 -0.23 20.07 7.50
C ALA A 73 -1.03 20.06 6.17
N ILE A 74 -1.73 18.94 5.87
CA ILE A 74 -2.58 18.82 4.67
C ILE A 74 -3.67 19.90 4.65
N ALA A 75 -4.35 20.15 5.79
CA ALA A 75 -5.38 21.18 5.86
C ALA A 75 -4.82 22.58 5.55
N ALA A 76 -3.66 22.92 6.09
CA ALA A 76 -3.00 24.19 5.87
C ALA A 76 -2.55 24.35 4.39
N GLU A 77 -1.87 23.36 3.84
CA GLU A 77 -1.42 23.34 2.44
C GLU A 77 -2.60 23.44 1.47
N ASN A 78 -3.68 22.70 1.72
CA ASN A 78 -4.90 22.76 0.90
C ASN A 78 -5.57 24.14 0.93
N ALA A 79 -5.58 24.81 2.09
CA ALA A 79 -6.09 26.16 2.20
C ALA A 79 -5.28 27.15 1.35
N GLU A 80 -3.97 26.99 1.26
CA GLU A 80 -3.11 27.79 0.40
C GLU A 80 -3.28 27.45 -1.08
N ALA A 81 -3.24 26.17 -1.43
CA ALA A 81 -3.37 25.69 -2.80
C ALA A 81 -4.69 26.12 -3.46
N THR A 82 -5.77 26.16 -2.69
CA THR A 82 -7.11 26.51 -3.22
C THR A 82 -7.40 28.01 -3.23
N ARG A 83 -6.63 28.84 -2.53
CA ARG A 83 -6.86 30.30 -2.39
C ARG A 83 -6.90 31.03 -3.73
N GLY A 84 -6.04 30.65 -4.68
CA GLY A 84 -5.99 31.24 -6.03
C GLY A 84 -7.03 30.69 -7.00
N GLY A 85 -7.83 29.72 -6.63
CA GLY A 85 -8.86 29.08 -7.47
C GLY A 85 -8.32 28.18 -8.59
N ARG A 86 -7.01 28.14 -8.82
CA ARG A 86 -6.37 27.35 -9.88
C ARG A 86 -5.65 26.14 -9.30
N TYR A 87 -6.40 25.06 -9.14
CA TYR A 87 -5.89 23.82 -8.58
C TYR A 87 -6.56 22.59 -9.19
N VAL A 88 -5.87 21.46 -9.11
CA VAL A 88 -6.42 20.10 -9.28
C VAL A 88 -6.30 19.33 -7.97
N THR A 89 -7.07 18.27 -7.82
CA THR A 89 -7.04 17.42 -6.63
C THR A 89 -6.43 16.06 -6.98
N LEU A 90 -5.47 15.62 -6.18
CA LEU A 90 -5.01 14.26 -6.10
C LEU A 90 -5.53 13.62 -4.81
N ALA A 91 -5.91 12.36 -4.87
CA ALA A 91 -6.25 11.59 -3.67
C ALA A 91 -5.13 10.61 -3.35
N PHE A 92 -4.89 10.37 -2.06
CA PHE A 92 -4.06 9.26 -1.58
C PHE A 92 -4.98 8.22 -0.94
N LEU A 93 -5.08 7.04 -1.56
CA LEU A 93 -5.98 5.95 -1.18
C LEU A 93 -5.18 4.82 -0.54
N ALA A 94 -5.40 4.58 0.75
CA ALA A 94 -4.69 3.54 1.51
C ALA A 94 -5.51 3.09 2.74
N PRO A 95 -5.15 1.97 3.40
CA PRO A 95 -5.71 1.58 4.69
C PRO A 95 -5.05 2.42 5.80
N LEU A 96 -5.63 3.60 6.10
CA LEU A 96 -5.07 4.60 7.02
C LEU A 96 -5.48 4.39 8.49
N THR A 97 -6.14 3.30 8.80
CA THR A 97 -6.54 2.90 10.14
C THR A 97 -6.24 1.42 10.34
N SER A 98 -5.98 1.02 11.57
CA SER A 98 -5.73 -0.37 11.93
C SER A 98 -6.49 -0.70 13.20
N THR A 99 -7.54 -1.52 13.09
CA THR A 99 -8.34 -1.99 14.22
C THR A 99 -8.27 -3.51 14.35
N GLY A 100 -8.06 -4.00 15.58
CA GLY A 100 -8.19 -5.42 15.88
C GLY A 100 -7.18 -6.33 15.19
N LYS A 101 -7.68 -7.39 14.53
CA LYS A 101 -6.88 -8.50 13.98
C LYS A 101 -6.37 -8.27 12.57
N ALA A 102 -6.98 -7.38 11.80
CA ALA A 102 -6.60 -7.08 10.41
C ALA A 102 -5.49 -6.02 10.39
N LYS A 103 -4.28 -6.41 10.80
CA LYS A 103 -3.09 -5.55 10.72
C LYS A 103 -2.34 -5.86 9.43
N ASP A 104 -2.76 -5.25 8.35
CA ASP A 104 -2.03 -5.38 7.09
C ASP A 104 -0.88 -4.38 7.02
N LEU A 105 -1.11 -3.12 7.43
CA LEU A 105 -0.08 -2.12 7.69
C LEU A 105 -0.03 -1.78 9.17
N THR A 106 1.17 -1.59 9.69
CA THR A 106 1.35 -1.02 11.03
C THR A 106 1.06 0.48 11.01
N GLN A 107 0.81 1.06 12.19
CA GLN A 107 0.59 2.49 12.31
C GLN A 107 1.76 3.29 11.74
N ASP A 108 2.99 2.90 12.05
CA ASP A 108 4.20 3.59 11.58
C ASP A 108 4.33 3.53 10.05
N GLN A 109 3.88 2.45 9.42
CA GLN A 109 3.90 2.29 7.96
C GLN A 109 2.93 3.25 7.29
N PHE A 110 1.63 3.24 7.66
CA PHE A 110 0.67 4.13 6.98
C PHE A 110 0.87 5.61 7.34
N VAL A 111 1.39 5.94 8.54
CA VAL A 111 1.78 7.31 8.87
C VAL A 111 2.90 7.79 7.95
N GLY A 112 3.95 6.97 7.81
CA GLY A 112 5.06 7.29 6.91
C GLY A 112 4.62 7.45 5.45
N GLU A 113 3.70 6.60 4.96
CA GLU A 113 3.12 6.76 3.61
C GLU A 113 2.46 8.13 3.43
N VAL A 114 1.59 8.53 4.37
CA VAL A 114 0.89 9.81 4.27
C VAL A 114 1.84 11.00 4.37
N GLU A 115 2.84 10.92 5.26
CA GLU A 115 3.89 11.94 5.36
C GLU A 115 4.70 12.06 4.06
N GLY A 116 5.06 10.94 3.43
CA GLY A 116 5.73 10.90 2.13
C GLY A 116 4.87 11.47 0.99
N ALA A 117 3.61 11.07 0.92
CA ALA A 117 2.64 11.57 -0.06
C ALA A 117 2.44 13.10 0.07
N TYR A 118 2.29 13.60 1.30
CA TYR A 118 2.19 15.02 1.59
C TYR A 118 3.45 15.79 1.16
N THR A 119 4.64 15.28 1.50
CA THR A 119 5.92 15.89 1.13
C THR A 119 6.03 16.11 -0.38
N ALA A 120 5.57 15.17 -1.21
CA ALA A 120 5.56 15.34 -2.66
C ALA A 120 4.61 16.46 -3.13
N VAL A 121 3.45 16.62 -2.49
CA VAL A 121 2.51 17.71 -2.80
C VAL A 121 3.07 19.06 -2.41
N GLU A 122 3.63 19.18 -1.21
CA GLU A 122 4.26 20.41 -0.72
C GLU A 122 5.41 20.85 -1.64
N GLN A 123 6.31 19.94 -2.03
CA GLN A 123 7.37 20.21 -3.01
C GLN A 123 6.80 20.68 -4.36
N ALA A 124 5.73 20.04 -4.84
CA ALA A 124 5.09 20.43 -6.10
C ALA A 124 4.46 21.84 -6.03
N ASN A 125 3.93 22.21 -4.88
CA ASN A 125 3.29 23.50 -4.65
C ASN A 125 4.30 24.62 -4.34
N ALA A 126 5.45 24.30 -3.76
CA ALA A 126 6.55 25.24 -3.57
C ALA A 126 7.18 25.71 -4.89
N GLY A 127 7.02 24.96 -5.99
CA GLY A 127 7.52 25.32 -7.31
C GLY A 127 6.71 26.45 -7.99
N ASP A 128 7.27 26.97 -9.09
CA ASP A 128 6.74 28.14 -9.81
C ASP A 128 5.44 27.88 -10.59
N SER A 129 4.93 26.67 -10.60
CA SER A 129 3.72 26.36 -11.36
C SER A 129 2.49 27.07 -10.78
N PRO A 130 1.73 27.77 -11.64
CA PRO A 130 0.51 28.46 -11.21
C PRO A 130 -0.65 27.47 -10.90
N LEU A 131 -0.60 26.24 -11.40
CA LEU A 131 -1.56 25.19 -11.08
C LEU A 131 -1.10 24.49 -9.80
N LYS A 132 -1.86 24.60 -8.72
CA LYS A 132 -1.54 23.98 -7.44
C LYS A 132 -2.22 22.61 -7.29
N ILE A 133 -1.69 21.81 -6.40
CA ILE A 133 -2.19 20.45 -6.10
C ILE A 133 -2.86 20.50 -4.72
N ARG A 134 -4.11 20.11 -4.66
CA ARG A 134 -4.83 19.84 -3.42
C ARG A 134 -4.75 18.33 -3.12
N LEU A 135 -4.40 17.95 -1.90
CA LEU A 135 -4.36 16.55 -1.48
C LEU A 135 -5.59 16.20 -0.65
N VAL A 136 -6.23 15.08 -0.95
CA VAL A 136 -7.25 14.47 -0.08
C VAL A 136 -6.81 13.07 0.30
N LEU A 137 -7.07 12.67 1.54
CA LEU A 137 -6.84 11.30 2.01
C LEU A 137 -8.12 10.50 1.87
N ALA A 138 -8.00 9.29 1.33
CA ALA A 138 -9.08 8.33 1.17
C ALA A 138 -8.75 7.05 1.97
N ASN A 139 -9.38 6.87 3.12
CA ASN A 139 -9.16 5.74 3.99
C ASN A 139 -10.03 4.54 3.59
N MET A 140 -9.39 3.44 3.20
CA MET A 140 -10.03 2.16 2.88
C MET A 140 -10.40 1.36 4.14
N GLY A 141 -10.05 1.84 5.33
CA GLY A 141 -10.25 1.12 6.59
C GLY A 141 -9.30 -0.06 6.78
N SER A 142 -9.35 -0.64 7.97
CA SER A 142 -8.55 -1.83 8.33
C SER A 142 -8.82 -2.97 7.36
N GLY A 143 -7.72 -3.59 6.86
CA GLY A 143 -7.81 -4.68 5.88
C GLY A 143 -8.46 -4.25 4.56
N GLU A 144 -8.49 -2.96 4.29
CA GLU A 144 -9.12 -2.37 3.09
C GLU A 144 -10.64 -2.65 2.95
N LEU A 145 -11.28 -3.15 4.00
CA LEU A 145 -12.68 -3.62 3.96
C LEU A 145 -13.71 -2.52 3.67
N ARG A 146 -13.30 -1.25 3.71
CA ARG A 146 -14.12 -0.07 3.40
C ARG A 146 -13.76 0.59 2.07
N TRP A 147 -12.97 -0.10 1.23
CA TRP A 147 -12.54 0.40 -0.07
C TRP A 147 -13.70 0.99 -0.90
N LYS A 148 -14.87 0.32 -0.90
CA LYS A 148 -16.02 0.77 -1.68
C LYS A 148 -16.52 2.14 -1.23
N SER A 149 -16.64 2.38 0.07
CA SER A 149 -17.06 3.68 0.62
C SER A 149 -16.08 4.79 0.26
N ALA A 150 -14.76 4.51 0.35
CA ALA A 150 -13.71 5.45 -0.04
C ALA A 150 -13.76 5.79 -1.54
N VAL A 151 -13.87 4.78 -2.42
CA VAL A 151 -13.94 4.96 -3.88
C VAL A 151 -15.23 5.66 -4.32
N ASP A 152 -16.36 5.37 -3.68
CA ASP A 152 -17.63 6.05 -3.98
C ASP A 152 -17.56 7.54 -3.57
N ALA A 153 -16.98 7.84 -2.40
CA ALA A 153 -16.77 9.20 -1.92
C ALA A 153 -15.83 10.02 -2.83
N LEU A 154 -14.78 9.41 -3.38
CA LEU A 154 -13.87 10.05 -4.35
C LEU A 154 -14.59 10.60 -5.58
N SER A 155 -15.71 9.99 -5.98
CA SER A 155 -16.50 10.47 -7.13
C SER A 155 -17.09 11.87 -6.93
N GLY A 156 -17.26 12.31 -5.69
CA GLY A 156 -17.76 13.64 -5.33
C GLY A 156 -16.67 14.68 -5.10
N VAL A 157 -15.39 14.29 -5.18
CA VAL A 157 -14.26 15.21 -4.91
C VAL A 157 -14.06 16.15 -6.09
N LYS A 158 -14.14 17.46 -5.80
CA LYS A 158 -13.99 18.52 -6.81
C LYS A 158 -12.58 18.49 -7.41
N ASN A 159 -12.51 18.63 -8.73
CA ASN A 159 -11.27 18.70 -9.52
C ASN A 159 -10.35 17.46 -9.34
N LEU A 160 -10.91 16.30 -8.99
CA LEU A 160 -10.13 15.07 -8.86
C LEU A 160 -9.61 14.63 -10.24
N VAL A 161 -8.29 14.54 -10.38
CA VAL A 161 -7.61 14.14 -11.62
C VAL A 161 -6.84 12.84 -11.52
N GLY A 162 -6.59 12.33 -10.31
CA GLY A 162 -5.90 11.06 -10.10
C GLY A 162 -5.90 10.60 -8.64
N VAL A 163 -5.56 9.33 -8.46
CA VAL A 163 -5.43 8.66 -7.16
C VAL A 163 -4.03 8.07 -7.07
N ALA A 164 -3.30 8.33 -5.99
CA ALA A 164 -2.04 7.67 -5.64
C ALA A 164 -2.24 6.74 -4.42
N GLY A 165 -1.30 5.84 -4.16
CA GLY A 165 -1.37 4.87 -3.08
C GLY A 165 -1.91 3.53 -3.56
N MET A 166 -3.19 3.27 -3.39
CA MET A 166 -3.93 2.06 -3.82
C MET A 166 -3.89 0.88 -2.86
N GLY A 167 -3.21 0.96 -1.70
CA GLY A 167 -3.11 -0.11 -0.72
C GLY A 167 -2.23 -1.28 -1.16
N LEU A 168 -2.52 -2.47 -0.64
CA LEU A 168 -1.71 -3.66 -0.83
C LEU A 168 -2.21 -4.53 -2.00
N SER A 169 -1.40 -5.48 -2.47
CA SER A 169 -1.79 -6.43 -3.52
C SER A 169 -2.75 -7.50 -2.98
N GLN A 170 -4.02 -7.14 -2.79
CA GLN A 170 -5.08 -8.04 -2.31
C GLN A 170 -6.41 -7.79 -3.04
N GLN A 171 -7.43 -8.60 -2.78
CA GLN A 171 -8.71 -8.58 -3.51
C GLN A 171 -9.39 -7.20 -3.44
N GLU A 172 -9.37 -6.58 -2.28
CA GLU A 172 -9.99 -5.28 -2.01
C GLU A 172 -9.37 -4.17 -2.88
N SER A 173 -8.04 -4.18 -3.05
CA SER A 173 -7.33 -3.25 -3.92
C SER A 173 -7.61 -3.51 -5.41
N VAL A 174 -7.76 -4.78 -5.84
CA VAL A 174 -8.18 -5.12 -7.21
C VAL A 174 -9.57 -4.55 -7.48
N ASP A 175 -10.50 -4.72 -6.55
CA ASP A 175 -11.88 -4.25 -6.69
C ASP A 175 -11.93 -2.71 -6.68
N ALA A 176 -11.16 -2.05 -5.84
CA ALA A 176 -11.00 -0.59 -5.81
C ALA A 176 -10.44 -0.06 -7.13
N ALA A 177 -9.36 -0.68 -7.64
CA ALA A 177 -8.73 -0.29 -8.90
C ALA A 177 -9.68 -0.45 -10.10
N ARG A 178 -10.44 -1.54 -10.15
CA ARG A 178 -11.47 -1.75 -11.19
C ARG A 178 -12.58 -0.73 -11.11
N ALA A 179 -13.04 -0.39 -9.91
CA ALA A 179 -14.07 0.63 -9.72
C ALA A 179 -13.58 2.02 -10.14
N LEU A 180 -12.34 2.39 -9.83
CA LEU A 180 -11.71 3.64 -10.29
C LEU A 180 -11.49 3.64 -11.80
N SER A 181 -11.00 2.52 -12.38
CA SER A 181 -10.84 2.33 -13.82
C SER A 181 -12.16 2.52 -14.57
N ALA A 182 -13.25 1.93 -14.07
CA ALA A 182 -14.60 2.09 -14.64
C ALA A 182 -15.09 3.55 -14.60
N LYS A 183 -14.66 4.33 -13.62
CA LYS A 183 -14.94 5.76 -13.49
C LYS A 183 -13.97 6.64 -14.32
N GLY A 184 -12.98 6.04 -15.00
CA GLY A 184 -11.95 6.72 -15.79
C GLY A 184 -10.99 7.55 -14.93
N ILE A 185 -10.83 7.23 -13.65
CA ILE A 185 -9.91 7.89 -12.72
C ILE A 185 -8.56 7.18 -12.80
N PRO A 186 -7.47 7.87 -13.20
CA PRO A 186 -6.15 7.27 -13.25
C PRO A 186 -5.56 7.05 -11.87
N MET A 187 -4.70 6.03 -11.76
CA MET A 187 -4.15 5.55 -10.51
C MET A 187 -2.64 5.37 -10.58
N VAL A 188 -1.93 5.68 -9.49
CA VAL A 188 -0.50 5.44 -9.33
C VAL A 188 -0.29 4.62 -8.05
N ALA A 189 -0.02 3.33 -8.20
CA ALA A 189 0.18 2.43 -7.08
C ALA A 189 1.62 2.51 -6.54
N ASP A 190 1.74 2.55 -5.22
CA ASP A 190 3.02 2.58 -4.49
C ASP A 190 3.45 1.22 -3.95
N LEU A 191 2.53 0.40 -3.42
CA LEU A 191 2.84 -0.86 -2.76
C LEU A 191 2.39 -2.11 -3.52
N ILE A 192 1.73 -1.95 -4.66
CA ILE A 192 1.22 -3.08 -5.44
C ILE A 192 2.35 -3.71 -6.26
N THR A 193 2.79 -4.91 -5.85
CA THR A 193 3.85 -5.68 -6.50
C THR A 193 3.37 -6.93 -7.22
N ALA A 194 2.13 -7.40 -6.96
CA ALA A 194 1.57 -8.57 -7.64
C ALA A 194 1.56 -8.41 -9.16
N ASP A 195 1.90 -9.47 -9.88
CA ASP A 195 1.90 -9.48 -11.34
C ASP A 195 0.49 -9.43 -11.91
N GLY A 196 0.35 -8.85 -13.09
CA GLY A 196 -0.92 -8.75 -13.78
C GLY A 196 -1.93 -7.78 -13.17
N PHE A 197 -1.53 -7.01 -12.15
CA PHE A 197 -2.31 -5.91 -11.60
C PHE A 197 -2.10 -4.66 -12.49
N ASP A 198 -2.48 -4.76 -13.75
CA ASP A 198 -2.17 -3.80 -14.82
C ASP A 198 -3.15 -3.92 -16.00
N THR A 199 -2.82 -3.31 -17.13
CA THR A 199 -3.67 -3.34 -18.32
C THR A 199 -3.80 -4.73 -18.96
N THR A 200 -2.98 -5.71 -18.58
CA THR A 200 -3.14 -7.09 -19.06
C THR A 200 -4.29 -7.81 -18.34
N GLY A 201 -4.59 -7.42 -17.10
CA GLY A 201 -5.55 -8.11 -16.25
C GLY A 201 -5.14 -9.53 -15.89
N ALA A 202 -3.87 -9.89 -16.06
CA ALA A 202 -3.36 -11.24 -15.82
C ALA A 202 -3.48 -11.67 -14.35
N ILE A 203 -3.82 -10.77 -13.44
CA ILE A 203 -4.16 -11.09 -12.04
C ILE A 203 -5.35 -12.05 -11.92
N ASP A 204 -6.18 -12.13 -12.94
CA ASP A 204 -7.27 -13.11 -13.03
C ASP A 204 -6.84 -14.43 -13.71
N ALA A 205 -5.56 -14.63 -14.01
CA ALA A 205 -5.07 -15.82 -14.69
C ALA A 205 -5.44 -17.08 -13.88
N GLY A 206 -6.19 -17.97 -14.50
CA GLY A 206 -6.71 -19.18 -13.85
C GLY A 206 -8.22 -19.12 -13.52
N THR A 207 -8.86 -17.96 -13.71
CA THR A 207 -10.32 -17.80 -13.57
C THR A 207 -10.99 -17.54 -14.94
N ALA A 208 -11.94 -16.62 -15.01
CA ALA A 208 -12.57 -16.16 -16.26
C ALA A 208 -11.56 -15.36 -17.15
N ALA A 209 -12.03 -14.84 -18.28
CA ALA A 209 -11.21 -13.97 -19.15
C ALA A 209 -10.56 -12.82 -18.35
N PRO A 210 -9.27 -12.51 -18.61
CA PRO A 210 -8.57 -11.41 -17.95
C PRO A 210 -9.36 -10.10 -18.03
N LYS A 211 -9.41 -9.35 -16.90
CA LYS A 211 -10.09 -8.06 -16.83
C LYS A 211 -9.04 -6.96 -16.69
N PRO A 212 -8.70 -6.22 -17.75
CA PRO A 212 -7.76 -5.13 -17.71
C PRO A 212 -8.08 -4.10 -16.62
N ILE A 213 -7.05 -3.60 -15.93
CA ILE A 213 -7.13 -2.47 -15.01
C ILE A 213 -6.56 -1.25 -15.72
N ASN A 214 -7.41 -0.55 -16.46
CA ASN A 214 -6.98 0.58 -17.26
C ASN A 214 -6.78 1.83 -16.40
N GLY A 215 -5.69 2.56 -16.67
CA GLY A 215 -5.38 3.80 -15.95
C GLY A 215 -4.56 3.59 -14.69
N LEU A 216 -4.14 2.36 -14.37
CA LEU A 216 -3.22 2.08 -13.26
C LEU A 216 -1.79 2.00 -13.78
N VAL A 217 -0.90 2.77 -13.14
CA VAL A 217 0.56 2.62 -13.25
C VAL A 217 1.13 2.36 -11.85
N ARG A 218 2.34 1.79 -11.77
CA ARG A 218 2.98 1.50 -10.48
C ARG A 218 4.40 2.04 -10.41
N VAL A 219 4.81 2.45 -9.20
CA VAL A 219 6.19 2.91 -8.94
C VAL A 219 7.07 1.83 -8.32
N THR A 220 6.49 0.70 -7.92
CA THR A 220 7.20 -0.48 -7.45
C THR A 220 7.56 -1.43 -8.57
N LEU A 221 8.43 -2.39 -8.26
CA LEU A 221 8.74 -3.52 -9.14
C LEU A 221 7.70 -4.63 -8.97
N THR A 222 7.42 -5.35 -10.05
CA THR A 222 6.59 -6.55 -9.99
C THR A 222 7.31 -7.69 -9.25
N ASN A 223 6.56 -8.64 -8.67
CA ASN A 223 7.12 -9.82 -8.03
C ASN A 223 8.00 -10.61 -9.01
N ALA A 224 7.55 -10.80 -10.25
CA ALA A 224 8.33 -11.47 -11.29
C ALA A 224 9.67 -10.78 -11.55
N ALA A 225 9.73 -9.45 -11.59
CA ALA A 225 10.98 -8.71 -11.79
C ALA A 225 11.95 -8.94 -10.61
N GLN A 226 11.44 -8.93 -9.40
CA GLN A 226 12.21 -9.16 -8.17
C GLN A 226 12.74 -10.60 -8.11
N LEU A 227 11.87 -11.60 -8.32
CA LEU A 227 12.24 -13.02 -8.27
C LEU A 227 13.17 -13.40 -9.44
N LYS A 228 13.08 -12.72 -10.57
CA LYS A 228 14.03 -12.88 -11.67
C LYS A 228 15.46 -12.45 -11.29
N ALA A 229 15.59 -11.39 -10.48
CA ALA A 229 16.89 -10.97 -9.96
C ALA A 229 17.45 -11.99 -8.96
N LEU A 230 16.61 -12.49 -8.04
CA LEU A 230 16.96 -13.55 -7.10
C LEU A 230 17.33 -14.86 -7.84
N GLY A 231 16.59 -15.19 -8.89
CA GLY A 231 16.90 -16.36 -9.72
C GLY A 231 18.26 -16.27 -10.40
N LYS A 232 18.70 -15.08 -10.82
CA LYS A 232 20.05 -14.87 -11.37
C LYS A 232 21.14 -15.02 -10.30
N GLU A 233 20.90 -14.53 -9.09
CA GLU A 233 21.81 -14.65 -7.95
C GLU A 233 22.03 -16.11 -7.54
N LEU A 234 21.00 -16.93 -7.67
CA LEU A 234 21.03 -18.35 -7.27
C LEU A 234 21.30 -19.32 -8.44
N ASP A 235 21.46 -18.83 -9.65
CA ASP A 235 21.49 -19.68 -10.86
C ASP A 235 22.69 -20.64 -10.91
N GLY A 236 23.84 -20.24 -10.38
CA GLY A 236 25.06 -21.07 -10.36
C GLY A 236 25.07 -22.13 -9.23
N ASP A 237 24.15 -22.10 -8.31
CA ASP A 237 24.14 -22.91 -7.11
C ASP A 237 23.45 -24.27 -7.31
N THR A 238 23.90 -25.29 -6.58
CA THR A 238 23.18 -26.54 -6.41
C THR A 238 22.41 -26.49 -5.09
N ARG A 239 21.09 -26.39 -5.16
CA ARG A 239 20.20 -26.23 -3.99
C ARG A 239 19.03 -27.18 -4.06
N THR A 240 18.42 -27.44 -2.90
CA THR A 240 17.13 -28.11 -2.80
C THR A 240 16.20 -27.18 -2.01
N ALA A 241 15.15 -26.68 -2.67
CA ALA A 241 14.25 -25.70 -2.09
C ALA A 241 12.89 -26.31 -1.74
N ALA A 242 12.43 -26.06 -0.51
CA ALA A 242 11.04 -26.22 -0.12
C ALA A 242 10.28 -24.91 -0.43
N LEU A 243 8.97 -25.00 -0.62
CA LEU A 243 8.07 -23.88 -0.79
C LEU A 243 7.12 -23.78 0.41
N VAL A 244 7.06 -22.62 1.05
CA VAL A 244 6.12 -22.32 2.14
C VAL A 244 5.23 -21.19 1.69
N ARG A 245 3.92 -21.40 1.74
CA ARG A 245 2.97 -20.47 1.13
C ARG A 245 1.66 -20.30 1.88
N THR A 246 1.02 -19.15 1.65
CA THR A 246 -0.39 -18.89 1.84
C THR A 246 -0.92 -18.13 0.64
N ASP A 247 -2.23 -18.16 0.39
CA ASP A 247 -2.89 -17.46 -0.73
C ASP A 247 -4.10 -16.66 -0.26
N VAL A 248 -4.30 -16.58 1.05
CA VAL A 248 -5.43 -15.86 1.65
C VAL A 248 -4.98 -14.84 2.68
N THR A 249 -5.74 -13.76 2.77
CA THR A 249 -5.60 -12.77 3.84
C THR A 249 -6.21 -13.30 5.14
N PRO A 250 -5.95 -12.69 6.29
CA PRO A 250 -6.64 -13.02 7.54
C PRO A 250 -8.17 -12.88 7.47
N ASN A 251 -8.68 -12.08 6.54
CA ASN A 251 -10.12 -11.90 6.29
C ASN A 251 -10.69 -13.01 5.38
N GLY A 252 -9.86 -13.86 4.79
CA GLY A 252 -10.25 -14.95 3.91
C GLY A 252 -10.45 -14.56 2.46
N THR A 253 -10.03 -13.36 2.05
CA THR A 253 -9.96 -12.93 0.66
C THR A 253 -8.62 -13.33 0.02
N THR A 254 -8.51 -13.24 -1.30
CA THR A 254 -7.27 -13.57 -2.01
C THR A 254 -6.17 -12.56 -1.68
N ASP A 255 -4.99 -13.06 -1.30
CA ASP A 255 -3.76 -12.28 -1.18
C ASP A 255 -2.95 -12.45 -2.48
N PHE A 256 -3.12 -11.55 -3.42
CA PHE A 256 -2.47 -11.61 -4.71
C PHE A 256 -0.95 -11.42 -4.65
N TYR A 257 -0.43 -10.78 -3.60
CA TYR A 257 1.00 -10.69 -3.39
C TYR A 257 1.61 -12.08 -3.20
N THR A 258 1.04 -12.83 -2.29
CA THR A 258 1.57 -14.17 -1.94
C THR A 258 1.30 -15.18 -3.04
N GLU A 259 0.14 -15.09 -3.71
CA GLU A 259 -0.16 -15.94 -4.86
C GLU A 259 0.79 -15.67 -6.03
N SER A 260 1.04 -14.40 -6.36
CA SER A 260 2.01 -14.03 -7.41
C SER A 260 3.41 -14.54 -7.08
N LEU A 261 3.89 -14.37 -5.84
CA LEU A 261 5.17 -14.94 -5.40
C LEU A 261 5.21 -16.46 -5.57
N TYR A 262 4.15 -17.17 -5.18
CA TYR A 262 4.04 -18.62 -5.34
C TYR A 262 4.18 -19.05 -6.80
N GLN A 263 3.47 -18.37 -7.71
CA GLN A 263 3.56 -18.67 -9.14
C GLN A 263 4.96 -18.39 -9.70
N ASP A 264 5.57 -17.29 -9.30
CA ASP A 264 6.90 -16.89 -9.79
C ASP A 264 8.01 -17.80 -9.30
N PHE A 265 7.98 -18.26 -8.05
CA PHE A 265 8.92 -19.27 -7.55
C PHE A 265 8.88 -20.56 -8.39
N ARG A 266 7.73 -20.88 -8.97
CA ARG A 266 7.53 -22.09 -9.80
C ARG A 266 7.78 -21.87 -11.28
N THR A 267 7.87 -20.63 -11.75
CA THR A 267 8.01 -20.31 -13.17
C THR A 267 9.35 -19.68 -13.53
N VAL A 268 9.95 -18.87 -12.64
CA VAL A 268 11.27 -18.27 -12.85
C VAL A 268 12.35 -19.37 -12.91
N SER A 269 13.01 -19.49 -14.07
CA SER A 269 13.90 -20.62 -14.39
C SER A 269 15.01 -20.83 -13.37
N GLY A 270 15.67 -19.75 -12.91
CA GLY A 270 16.74 -19.78 -11.93
C GLY A 270 16.29 -20.21 -10.51
N LEU A 271 14.99 -20.22 -10.23
CA LEU A 271 14.40 -20.65 -8.96
C LEU A 271 13.71 -22.01 -9.07
N LYS A 272 12.90 -22.18 -10.11
CA LYS A 272 12.12 -23.39 -10.36
C LYS A 272 12.97 -24.67 -10.33
N LYS A 273 14.19 -24.62 -10.86
CA LYS A 273 15.08 -25.79 -10.96
C LYS A 273 15.51 -26.36 -9.60
N HIS A 274 15.44 -25.56 -8.55
CA HIS A 274 15.80 -25.95 -7.19
C HIS A 274 14.63 -26.54 -6.39
N LEU A 275 13.37 -26.33 -6.83
CA LEU A 275 12.19 -26.79 -6.09
C LEU A 275 12.15 -28.32 -5.98
N ASP A 276 11.93 -28.79 -4.77
CA ASP A 276 11.48 -30.14 -4.52
C ASP A 276 9.94 -30.19 -4.60
N PRO A 277 9.37 -30.88 -5.60
CA PRO A 277 7.91 -30.90 -5.78
C PRO A 277 7.16 -31.59 -4.64
N THR A 278 7.86 -32.32 -3.75
CA THR A 278 7.27 -32.97 -2.58
C THR A 278 7.33 -32.12 -1.31
N ALA A 279 8.03 -30.98 -1.35
CA ALA A 279 8.23 -30.07 -0.23
C ALA A 279 7.47 -28.75 -0.42
N ASP A 280 6.17 -28.81 -0.70
CA ASP A 280 5.24 -27.67 -0.81
C ASP A 280 4.34 -27.64 0.44
N PHE A 281 4.50 -26.62 1.29
CA PHE A 281 3.82 -26.45 2.56
C PHE A 281 2.87 -25.26 2.52
N PHE A 282 1.61 -25.51 2.82
CA PHE A 282 0.59 -24.49 2.92
C PHE A 282 0.23 -24.20 4.38
N PHE A 283 -0.04 -22.94 4.71
CA PHE A 283 -0.66 -22.57 5.97
C PHE A 283 -1.81 -21.58 5.77
N ASP A 284 -2.84 -21.72 6.63
CA ASP A 284 -3.98 -20.80 6.65
C ASP A 284 -3.82 -19.82 7.83
N PRO A 285 -3.66 -18.51 7.57
CA PRO A 285 -3.45 -17.53 8.62
C PRO A 285 -4.69 -17.30 9.51
N ARG A 286 -5.88 -17.72 9.08
CA ARG A 286 -7.14 -17.52 9.82
C ARG A 286 -7.19 -18.34 11.11
N GLY A 287 -6.55 -19.48 11.13
CA GLY A 287 -6.47 -20.38 12.29
C GLY A 287 -5.34 -20.09 13.28
N GLY A 288 -4.52 -19.06 13.01
CA GLY A 288 -3.28 -18.78 13.72
C GLY A 288 -2.09 -19.45 13.01
N ALA A 289 -1.10 -18.63 12.60
CA ALA A 289 0.01 -19.12 11.79
C ALA A 289 1.08 -19.84 12.61
N ASP A 290 1.33 -19.44 13.85
CA ASP A 290 2.50 -19.80 14.65
C ASP A 290 2.70 -21.30 14.81
N SER A 291 1.64 -22.03 15.18
CA SER A 291 1.71 -23.50 15.42
C SER A 291 1.93 -24.26 14.11
N ILE A 292 1.32 -23.78 13.01
CA ILE A 292 1.47 -24.42 11.69
C ILE A 292 2.87 -24.16 11.16
N LEU A 293 3.38 -22.94 11.28
CA LEU A 293 4.74 -22.58 10.87
C LEU A 293 5.78 -23.35 11.69
N ALA A 294 5.54 -23.56 12.99
CA ALA A 294 6.39 -24.41 13.82
C ALA A 294 6.43 -25.87 13.32
N ALA A 295 5.28 -26.42 12.94
CA ALA A 295 5.20 -27.78 12.36
C ALA A 295 5.89 -27.85 10.99
N ILE A 296 5.72 -26.83 10.12
CA ILE A 296 6.42 -26.75 8.84
C ILE A 296 7.93 -26.71 9.06
N GLY A 297 8.43 -25.91 10.01
CA GLY A 297 9.84 -25.84 10.36
C GLY A 297 10.43 -27.21 10.72
N GLN A 298 9.67 -28.06 11.43
CA GLN A 298 10.10 -29.45 11.71
C GLN A 298 10.00 -30.35 10.47
N ASN A 299 8.96 -30.24 9.67
CA ASN A 299 8.75 -31.07 8.48
C ASN A 299 9.83 -30.83 7.40
N ILE A 300 10.42 -29.65 7.34
CA ILE A 300 11.57 -29.37 6.46
C ILE A 300 12.75 -30.31 6.72
N CYS A 301 12.95 -30.75 7.96
CA CYS A 301 13.99 -31.73 8.30
C CYS A 301 13.68 -33.18 7.85
N ASN A 302 12.43 -33.46 7.52
CA ASN A 302 11.94 -34.78 7.19
C ASN A 302 11.61 -35.00 5.71
N THR A 303 12.02 -34.05 4.85
CA THR A 303 11.84 -34.14 3.40
C THR A 303 12.69 -35.27 2.82
N GLN A 304 12.25 -35.84 1.69
CA GLN A 304 12.98 -36.95 1.04
C GLN A 304 14.39 -36.52 0.57
N ARG A 305 14.53 -35.25 0.17
CA ARG A 305 15.80 -34.64 -0.18
C ARG A 305 16.15 -33.60 0.88
N PRO A 306 17.40 -33.53 1.38
CA PRO A 306 17.80 -32.50 2.33
C PRO A 306 17.55 -31.09 1.75
N VAL A 307 16.72 -30.32 2.43
CA VAL A 307 16.37 -28.94 2.07
C VAL A 307 17.38 -27.98 2.70
N ASP A 308 18.01 -27.15 1.89
CA ASP A 308 18.92 -26.09 2.28
C ASP A 308 18.38 -24.66 1.99
N THR A 309 17.26 -24.60 1.27
CA THR A 309 16.63 -23.35 0.85
C THR A 309 15.13 -23.43 1.06
N VAL A 310 14.52 -22.31 1.46
CA VAL A 310 13.06 -22.17 1.55
C VAL A 310 12.62 -20.97 0.75
N TYR A 311 11.69 -21.16 -0.17
CA TYR A 311 10.97 -20.09 -0.84
C TYR A 311 9.74 -19.75 -0.02
N PHE A 312 9.73 -18.53 0.54
CA PHE A 312 8.68 -18.07 1.43
C PHE A 312 7.71 -17.15 0.68
N ALA A 313 6.64 -17.73 0.15
CA ALA A 313 5.54 -17.04 -0.54
C ALA A 313 4.45 -16.65 0.45
N ALA A 314 4.79 -15.78 1.40
CA ALA A 314 3.88 -15.25 2.40
C ALA A 314 4.31 -13.82 2.79
N ARG A 315 3.41 -13.10 3.49
CA ARG A 315 3.68 -11.73 3.97
C ARG A 315 4.79 -11.72 5.02
N GLU A 316 5.56 -10.64 5.05
CA GLU A 316 6.65 -10.43 6.02
C GLU A 316 6.19 -10.60 7.47
N LYS A 317 4.98 -10.20 7.83
CA LYS A 317 4.44 -10.34 9.20
C LYS A 317 4.47 -11.78 9.76
N TYR A 318 4.56 -12.80 8.90
CA TYR A 318 4.70 -14.21 9.28
C TYR A 318 6.17 -14.68 9.29
N LEU A 319 7.06 -13.90 8.69
CA LEU A 319 8.46 -14.28 8.53
C LEU A 319 9.20 -14.41 9.87
N PRO A 320 9.04 -13.50 10.87
CA PRO A 320 9.69 -13.63 12.18
C PRO A 320 9.34 -14.95 12.89
N ASP A 321 8.07 -15.36 12.88
CA ASP A 321 7.64 -16.62 13.50
C ASP A 321 8.17 -17.83 12.73
N PHE A 322 8.23 -17.77 11.42
CA PHE A 322 8.82 -18.81 10.60
C PHE A 322 10.33 -18.94 10.82
N LEU A 323 11.08 -17.84 10.89
CA LEU A 323 12.51 -17.84 11.20
C LEU A 323 12.78 -18.41 12.59
N LYS A 324 11.94 -18.08 13.57
CA LYS A 324 11.97 -18.68 14.91
C LYS A 324 11.68 -20.19 14.88
N ALA A 325 10.75 -20.64 14.04
CA ALA A 325 10.51 -22.07 13.83
C ALA A 325 11.73 -22.78 13.23
N LEU A 326 12.34 -22.16 12.22
CA LEU A 326 13.56 -22.68 11.59
C LEU A 326 14.74 -22.76 12.56
N SER A 327 14.92 -21.80 13.46
CA SER A 327 16.00 -21.82 14.47
C SER A 327 15.84 -22.96 15.49
N ARG A 328 14.63 -23.50 15.65
CA ARG A 328 14.28 -24.57 16.61
C ARG A 328 14.02 -25.92 15.96
N ARG A 329 14.19 -26.05 14.63
CA ARG A 329 13.98 -27.31 13.91
C ARG A 329 15.00 -28.38 14.36
N SER A 330 14.65 -29.65 14.24
CA SER A 330 15.52 -30.77 14.68
C SER A 330 16.87 -30.81 13.94
N CYS A 331 16.89 -30.38 12.68
CA CYS A 331 18.09 -30.23 11.84
C CYS A 331 18.70 -28.84 11.87
N HIS A 332 18.54 -28.05 12.94
CA HIS A 332 18.94 -26.64 13.05
C HIS A 332 20.42 -26.38 12.77
N ARG A 333 21.30 -27.35 12.94
CA ARG A 333 22.75 -27.26 12.65
C ARG A 333 23.07 -27.14 11.16
N LEU A 334 22.13 -27.48 10.28
CA LEU A 334 22.30 -27.32 8.85
C LEU A 334 21.97 -25.88 8.45
N PRO A 335 22.88 -25.18 7.74
CA PRO A 335 22.59 -23.85 7.22
C PRO A 335 21.32 -23.87 6.35
N ILE A 336 20.53 -22.78 6.41
CA ILE A 336 19.32 -22.65 5.58
C ILE A 336 19.21 -21.22 5.04
N THR A 337 18.83 -21.12 3.78
CA THR A 337 18.56 -19.84 3.12
C THR A 337 17.06 -19.68 2.94
N VAL A 338 16.50 -18.58 3.40
CA VAL A 338 15.10 -18.18 3.13
C VAL A 338 15.10 -17.15 2.03
N VAL A 339 14.38 -17.40 0.95
CA VAL A 339 14.19 -16.46 -0.17
C VAL A 339 12.76 -15.97 -0.10
N ALA A 340 12.58 -14.67 0.07
CA ALA A 340 11.28 -14.06 0.33
C ALA A 340 11.01 -12.87 -0.59
N GLY A 341 9.82 -12.29 -0.53
CA GLY A 341 9.43 -11.13 -1.31
C GLY A 341 9.95 -9.81 -0.73
N SER A 342 9.67 -8.71 -1.43
CA SER A 342 10.21 -7.36 -1.10
C SER A 342 9.71 -6.76 0.20
N ASP A 343 8.56 -7.19 0.72
CA ASP A 343 8.07 -6.72 2.03
C ASP A 343 8.99 -7.14 3.19
N THR A 344 9.86 -8.14 2.97
CA THR A 344 10.98 -8.51 3.86
C THR A 344 11.90 -7.31 4.20
N ALA A 345 11.89 -6.26 3.41
CA ALA A 345 12.59 -5.01 3.74
C ALA A 345 12.11 -4.36 5.06
N ALA A 346 10.94 -4.74 5.56
CA ALA A 346 10.42 -4.33 6.87
C ALA A 346 10.96 -5.16 8.05
N LEU A 347 11.61 -6.30 7.78
CA LEU A 347 12.18 -7.16 8.82
C LEU A 347 13.31 -6.43 9.58
N ASP A 348 13.22 -6.41 10.91
CA ASP A 348 14.33 -5.90 11.75
C ASP A 348 15.52 -6.88 11.69
N PRO A 349 16.68 -6.46 11.16
CA PRO A 349 17.86 -7.31 11.08
C PRO A 349 18.34 -7.83 12.45
N ARG A 350 18.07 -7.09 13.53
CA ARG A 350 18.45 -7.48 14.90
C ARG A 350 17.70 -8.72 15.37
N ALA A 351 16.46 -8.93 14.87
CA ALA A 351 15.70 -10.13 15.15
C ALA A 351 16.42 -11.36 14.62
N LEU A 352 16.96 -11.30 13.40
CA LEU A 352 17.72 -12.41 12.78
C LEU A 352 19.02 -12.68 13.55
N THR A 353 19.76 -11.63 13.90
CA THR A 353 20.99 -11.76 14.69
C THR A 353 20.74 -12.42 16.03
N SER A 354 19.67 -12.07 16.74
CA SER A 354 19.32 -12.67 18.04
C SER A 354 18.93 -14.16 17.90
N MET A 355 18.27 -14.54 16.82
CA MET A 355 17.92 -15.94 16.55
C MET A 355 19.15 -16.79 16.25
N ASN A 356 20.12 -16.28 15.51
CA ASN A 356 21.33 -16.99 15.16
C ASN A 356 22.32 -17.13 16.34
N GLN A 357 22.31 -16.21 17.30
CA GLN A 357 23.08 -16.33 18.54
C GLN A 357 22.57 -17.45 19.46
N GLN A 358 21.28 -17.81 19.33
CA GLN A 358 20.64 -18.88 20.11
C GLN A 358 20.67 -20.23 19.40
N GLY A 359 20.88 -20.25 18.10
CA GLY A 359 20.93 -21.42 17.25
C GLY A 359 22.33 -21.65 16.68
N GLU A 360 22.77 -22.89 16.61
CA GLU A 360 24.13 -23.24 16.18
C GLU A 360 24.30 -23.18 14.64
N ALA A 361 23.25 -22.83 13.86
CA ALA A 361 23.35 -22.75 12.42
C ALA A 361 22.80 -21.44 11.86
N PRO A 362 23.53 -20.83 10.91
CA PRO A 362 23.13 -19.55 10.32
C PRO A 362 21.88 -19.70 9.47
N ILE A 363 20.91 -18.79 9.67
CA ILE A 363 19.81 -18.55 8.76
C ILE A 363 20.17 -17.32 7.93
N THR A 364 20.14 -17.46 6.61
CA THR A 364 20.32 -16.35 5.68
C THR A 364 18.97 -16.01 5.07
N VAL A 365 18.62 -14.74 5.00
CA VAL A 365 17.41 -14.26 4.30
C VAL A 365 17.83 -13.49 3.05
N LEU A 366 17.29 -13.85 1.90
CA LEU A 366 17.47 -13.17 0.63
C LEU A 366 16.14 -12.58 0.17
N TYR A 367 16.15 -11.34 -0.23
CA TYR A 367 15.03 -10.70 -0.91
C TYR A 367 15.54 -9.70 -1.96
N ALA A 368 14.67 -9.35 -2.88
CA ALA A 368 14.97 -8.33 -3.89
C ALA A 368 14.01 -7.16 -3.78
N SER A 369 14.53 -5.95 -3.93
CA SER A 369 13.73 -4.74 -3.90
C SER A 369 14.36 -3.64 -4.76
N LEU A 370 13.79 -2.45 -4.71
CA LEU A 370 14.43 -1.23 -5.20
C LEU A 370 15.78 -1.00 -4.50
N PRO A 371 16.72 -0.25 -5.10
CA PRO A 371 17.99 0.05 -4.49
C PRO A 371 17.83 0.62 -3.07
N SER A 372 18.64 0.15 -2.15
CA SER A 372 18.68 0.72 -0.80
C SER A 372 19.13 2.19 -0.83
N THR A 373 18.78 2.94 0.20
CA THR A 373 19.21 4.32 0.38
C THR A 373 20.74 4.49 0.32
N ALA A 374 21.48 3.51 0.87
CA ALA A 374 22.95 3.47 0.78
C ALA A 374 23.42 3.23 -0.66
N ALA A 375 22.75 2.36 -1.41
CA ALA A 375 23.07 2.10 -2.83
C ALA A 375 22.78 3.32 -3.70
N LEU A 376 21.69 4.05 -3.44
CA LEU A 376 21.36 5.28 -4.16
C LEU A 376 22.41 6.37 -3.90
N ARG A 377 22.90 6.50 -2.67
CA ARG A 377 23.96 7.47 -2.30
C ARG A 377 25.36 7.07 -2.80
N GLY A 378 25.66 5.78 -2.87
CA GLY A 378 26.99 5.26 -3.17
C GLY A 378 27.29 5.07 -4.67
N SER A 379 26.29 5.14 -5.54
CA SER A 379 26.43 4.71 -6.94
C SER A 379 27.15 5.69 -7.87
N GLY A 380 27.55 6.90 -7.39
CA GLY A 380 28.07 7.96 -8.28
C GLY A 380 27.04 8.39 -9.35
N ASN A 381 25.82 7.94 -9.24
CA ASN A 381 24.73 8.21 -10.15
C ASN A 381 24.16 9.62 -9.86
N SER A 382 23.78 10.37 -10.87
CA SER A 382 23.11 11.68 -10.76
C SER A 382 21.78 11.64 -9.97
N ASP A 383 21.30 10.44 -9.62
CA ASP A 383 20.05 10.23 -8.91
C ASP A 383 20.17 10.28 -7.38
N HIS A 384 21.39 10.26 -6.81
CA HIS A 384 21.57 10.40 -5.36
C HIS A 384 20.96 11.72 -4.83
N ASP A 385 21.05 12.80 -5.61
CA ASP A 385 20.49 14.10 -5.25
C ASP A 385 18.97 14.07 -5.11
N LEU A 386 18.27 13.18 -5.82
CA LEU A 386 16.81 13.07 -5.76
C LEU A 386 16.36 12.51 -4.40
N TYR A 387 17.06 11.50 -3.91
CA TYR A 387 16.79 10.96 -2.58
C TYR A 387 17.12 11.94 -1.46
N ASP A 388 18.26 12.65 -1.56
CA ASP A 388 18.63 13.67 -0.57
C ASP A 388 17.66 14.86 -0.57
N LYS A 389 17.12 15.25 -1.73
CA LYS A 389 16.05 16.26 -1.83
C LYS A 389 14.76 15.80 -1.15
N PHE A 390 14.38 14.53 -1.30
CA PHE A 390 13.27 13.95 -0.56
C PHE A 390 13.49 14.02 0.94
N LEU A 391 14.67 13.55 1.43
CA LEU A 391 14.97 13.59 2.86
C LEU A 391 14.99 15.00 3.43
N GLN A 392 15.55 15.97 2.69
CA GLN A 392 15.58 17.37 3.10
C GLN A 392 14.16 17.95 3.20
N ALA A 393 13.31 17.68 2.22
CA ALA A 393 11.94 18.13 2.23
C ALA A 393 11.14 17.48 3.37
N PHE A 394 11.26 16.15 3.52
CA PHE A 394 10.58 15.40 4.58
C PHE A 394 10.95 15.87 5.99
N ALA A 395 12.19 16.29 6.21
CA ALA A 395 12.66 16.82 7.49
C ALA A 395 12.34 18.33 7.70
N GLY A 396 11.64 18.95 6.75
CA GLY A 396 11.29 20.36 6.75
C GLY A 396 10.30 20.77 7.84
N ASP A 397 9.89 22.03 7.80
CA ASP A 397 8.75 22.54 8.56
C ASP A 397 7.51 22.55 7.67
N HIS A 398 6.51 21.80 8.09
CA HIS A 398 5.26 21.58 7.35
C HIS A 398 4.12 22.38 7.99
N HIS A 399 4.07 23.67 7.73
CA HIS A 399 3.11 24.58 8.37
C HIS A 399 3.12 24.50 9.91
N GLY A 400 4.32 24.48 10.51
CA GLY A 400 4.52 24.34 11.96
C GLY A 400 4.48 22.89 12.47
N GLN A 401 4.30 21.91 11.60
CA GLN A 401 4.43 20.49 11.94
C GLN A 401 5.82 19.97 11.53
N ARG A 402 6.32 18.97 12.25
CA ARG A 402 7.56 18.27 11.91
C ARG A 402 7.34 16.77 11.98
N PHE A 403 7.74 16.09 10.93
CA PHE A 403 7.72 14.63 10.90
C PHE A 403 9.00 14.07 11.53
N PRO A 404 8.93 12.96 12.29
CA PRO A 404 10.11 12.32 12.81
C PRO A 404 11.06 11.89 11.68
N ALA A 405 12.33 12.32 11.75
CA ALA A 405 13.29 12.08 10.66
C ALA A 405 13.53 10.59 10.36
N ASP A 406 13.36 9.73 11.35
CA ASP A 406 13.47 8.28 11.20
C ASP A 406 12.29 7.67 10.45
N HIS A 407 11.11 8.34 10.35
CA HIS A 407 10.01 7.90 9.51
C HIS A 407 10.42 7.84 8.04
N ALA A 408 11.16 8.83 7.52
CA ALA A 408 11.62 8.87 6.13
C ALA A 408 12.44 7.64 5.71
N THR A 409 13.07 6.95 6.66
CA THR A 409 14.00 5.83 6.43
C THR A 409 13.49 4.48 6.94
N ARG A 410 12.30 4.46 7.54
CA ARG A 410 11.64 3.22 7.98
C ARG A 410 11.06 2.45 6.79
N GLY A 411 11.85 1.53 6.24
CA GLY A 411 11.45 0.78 5.05
C GLY A 411 11.35 1.67 3.80
N TYR A 412 10.52 1.25 2.87
CA TYR A 412 10.29 1.98 1.61
C TYR A 412 8.96 2.75 1.56
N TRP A 413 8.12 2.65 2.61
CA TRP A 413 6.76 3.18 2.62
C TRP A 413 6.70 4.69 2.31
N PRO A 414 7.43 5.57 3.02
CA PRO A 414 7.33 7.01 2.78
C PRO A 414 7.85 7.41 1.41
N VAL A 415 8.97 6.84 0.98
CA VAL A 415 9.59 7.19 -0.30
C VAL A 415 8.78 6.68 -1.49
N LEU A 416 8.11 5.52 -1.37
CA LEU A 416 7.25 4.99 -2.42
C LEU A 416 5.96 5.80 -2.57
N ALA A 417 5.34 6.19 -1.45
CA ALA A 417 4.18 7.08 -1.45
C ALA A 417 4.51 8.46 -2.04
N HIS A 418 5.69 9.01 -1.67
CA HIS A 418 6.23 10.23 -2.29
C HIS A 418 6.35 10.06 -3.81
N ASP A 419 6.99 8.99 -4.27
CA ASP A 419 7.23 8.77 -5.69
C ASP A 419 5.94 8.51 -6.48
N ALA A 420 4.93 7.88 -5.85
CA ALA A 420 3.62 7.71 -6.47
C ALA A 420 2.91 9.06 -6.69
N VAL A 421 2.90 9.90 -5.67
CA VAL A 421 2.32 11.25 -5.80
C VAL A 421 3.13 12.10 -6.77
N LEU A 422 4.47 12.06 -6.72
CA LEU A 422 5.34 12.76 -7.65
C LEU A 422 5.10 12.31 -9.11
N THR A 423 4.85 11.02 -9.34
CA THR A 423 4.50 10.49 -10.66
C THR A 423 3.18 11.08 -11.16
N ALA A 424 2.15 11.11 -10.31
CA ALA A 424 0.88 11.75 -10.64
C ALA A 424 1.05 13.26 -10.92
N VAL A 425 1.81 13.97 -10.09
CA VAL A 425 2.15 15.38 -10.29
C VAL A 425 2.88 15.60 -11.61
N THR A 426 3.86 14.75 -11.95
CA THR A 426 4.59 14.84 -13.22
C THR A 426 3.63 14.69 -14.40
N ALA A 427 2.70 13.77 -14.36
CA ALA A 427 1.68 13.63 -15.41
C ALA A 427 0.75 14.85 -15.48
N VAL A 428 0.33 15.41 -14.35
CA VAL A 428 -0.47 16.65 -14.28
C VAL A 428 0.30 17.81 -14.93
N ARG A 429 1.59 17.97 -14.60
CA ARG A 429 2.44 19.04 -15.16
C ARG A 429 2.60 18.90 -16.67
N ASN A 430 2.85 17.67 -17.15
CA ASN A 430 2.98 17.40 -18.58
C ASN A 430 1.66 17.59 -19.35
N ALA A 431 0.51 17.36 -18.69
CA ALA A 431 -0.81 17.59 -19.25
C ALA A 431 -1.23 19.08 -19.25
N THR A 432 -0.47 19.95 -18.58
CA THR A 432 -0.80 21.37 -18.40
C THR A 432 -0.03 22.22 -19.41
N ASP A 433 -0.74 22.92 -20.28
CA ASP A 433 -0.18 23.89 -21.22
C ASP A 433 -1.09 25.14 -21.36
N ALA A 434 -0.80 26.00 -22.31
CA ALA A 434 -1.59 27.21 -22.57
C ALA A 434 -3.02 26.89 -23.05
N THR A 435 -3.21 25.73 -23.70
CA THR A 435 -4.52 25.26 -24.22
C THR A 435 -5.28 24.43 -23.21
N THR A 436 -4.58 23.77 -22.32
CA THR A 436 -5.10 22.90 -21.26
C THR A 436 -4.63 23.39 -19.88
N PRO A 437 -5.07 24.57 -19.43
CA PRO A 437 -4.61 25.14 -18.15
C PRO A 437 -5.17 24.41 -16.92
N HIS A 438 -6.20 23.59 -17.11
CA HIS A 438 -6.83 22.74 -16.10
C HIS A 438 -7.03 21.34 -16.69
N PRO A 439 -6.00 20.46 -16.64
CA PRO A 439 -6.12 19.10 -17.16
C PRO A 439 -7.17 18.32 -16.41
N ASN A 440 -7.93 17.51 -17.14
CA ASN A 440 -8.88 16.58 -16.56
C ASN A 440 -8.25 15.21 -16.36
N ARG A 441 -8.99 14.27 -15.76
CA ARG A 441 -8.50 12.91 -15.46
C ARG A 441 -8.07 12.10 -16.70
N TYR A 442 -8.65 12.37 -17.87
CA TYR A 442 -8.26 11.67 -19.12
C TYR A 442 -6.94 12.21 -19.65
N ASP A 443 -6.71 13.52 -19.55
CA ASP A 443 -5.45 14.14 -19.91
C ASP A 443 -4.33 13.55 -19.03
N VAL A 444 -4.52 13.53 -17.71
CA VAL A 444 -3.56 12.98 -16.75
C VAL A 444 -3.30 11.49 -17.02
N ARG A 445 -4.34 10.69 -17.29
CA ARG A 445 -4.17 9.27 -17.63
C ARG A 445 -3.30 9.07 -18.86
N ASN A 446 -3.52 9.83 -19.92
CA ASN A 446 -2.72 9.73 -21.13
C ASN A 446 -1.26 10.07 -20.89
N HIS A 447 -1.02 11.11 -20.08
CA HIS A 447 0.34 11.53 -19.72
C HIS A 447 1.03 10.55 -18.76
N LEU A 448 0.32 9.80 -17.90
CA LEU A 448 0.92 8.73 -17.10
C LEU A 448 1.57 7.65 -17.97
N TYR A 449 0.87 7.16 -19.00
CA TYR A 449 1.42 6.16 -19.92
C TYR A 449 2.49 6.74 -20.89
N ALA A 450 2.58 8.06 -21.00
CA ALA A 450 3.63 8.73 -21.76
C ALA A 450 4.93 8.96 -20.97
N LEU A 451 4.96 8.65 -19.67
CA LEU A 451 6.15 8.78 -18.83
C LEU A 451 7.17 7.67 -19.11
N THR A 452 7.86 7.72 -20.24
CA THR A 452 8.83 6.71 -20.67
C THR A 452 10.27 7.12 -20.38
N GLY A 453 11.22 6.18 -20.40
CA GLY A 453 12.65 6.45 -20.53
C GLY A 453 13.29 7.30 -19.42
N GLY A 454 12.86 7.18 -18.16
CA GLY A 454 13.43 7.97 -17.05
C GLY A 454 12.76 9.33 -16.85
N ALA A 455 11.54 9.50 -17.36
CA ALA A 455 10.76 10.74 -17.29
C ALA A 455 10.36 11.14 -15.85
N VAL A 456 10.29 10.19 -14.92
CA VAL A 456 9.96 10.44 -13.51
C VAL A 456 11.25 10.59 -12.70
N PRO A 457 11.56 11.80 -12.18
CA PRO A 457 12.74 12.05 -11.36
C PRO A 457 12.48 11.68 -9.88
N ALA A 458 12.23 10.40 -9.63
CA ALA A 458 11.78 9.90 -8.34
C ALA A 458 12.92 9.77 -7.32
N ALA A 459 12.59 9.84 -6.03
CA ALA A 459 13.56 9.67 -4.95
C ALA A 459 14.18 8.26 -4.93
N THR A 460 13.47 7.26 -5.42
CA THR A 460 13.98 5.88 -5.60
C THR A 460 14.75 5.69 -6.91
N GLY A 461 15.18 6.74 -7.56
CA GLY A 461 15.87 6.76 -8.85
C GLY A 461 14.94 7.03 -10.04
N ARG A 462 15.50 7.59 -11.12
CA ARG A 462 14.73 7.91 -12.33
C ARG A 462 14.14 6.65 -12.96
N PHE A 463 12.89 6.72 -13.36
CA PHE A 463 12.20 5.61 -14.02
C PHE A 463 11.22 6.09 -15.10
N GLY A 464 10.78 5.14 -15.91
CA GLY A 464 9.68 5.31 -16.84
C GLY A 464 8.57 4.29 -16.58
N ILE A 465 7.48 4.44 -17.33
CA ILE A 465 6.34 3.53 -17.33
C ILE A 465 6.28 2.84 -18.70
N ASP A 466 6.04 1.54 -18.72
CA ASP A 466 5.81 0.79 -19.96
C ASP A 466 4.33 0.87 -20.40
N GLY A 467 4.04 0.28 -21.57
CA GLY A 467 2.68 0.28 -22.13
C GLY A 467 1.65 -0.51 -21.31
N THR A 468 2.08 -1.30 -20.33
CA THR A 468 1.19 -2.04 -19.42
C THR A 468 0.96 -1.30 -18.10
N GLY A 469 1.72 -0.25 -17.80
CA GLY A 469 1.64 0.53 -16.57
C GLY A 469 2.71 0.14 -15.54
N ASN A 470 3.66 -0.71 -15.91
CA ASN A 470 4.71 -1.13 -15.00
C ASN A 470 5.94 -0.21 -15.06
N ARG A 471 6.59 -0.04 -13.91
CA ARG A 471 7.85 0.68 -13.79
C ARG A 471 8.94 0.01 -14.61
N THR A 472 9.74 0.82 -15.31
CA THR A 472 10.89 0.40 -16.11
C THR A 472 12.16 1.09 -15.66
N SER A 473 13.32 0.58 -16.13
CA SER A 473 14.63 1.27 -16.05
C SER A 473 15.26 1.40 -14.66
N VAL A 474 14.94 0.51 -13.71
CA VAL A 474 15.56 0.53 -12.39
C VAL A 474 16.30 -0.77 -12.12
N PRO A 475 17.55 -0.71 -11.62
CA PRO A 475 18.22 -1.91 -11.13
C PRO A 475 17.45 -2.51 -9.94
N VAL A 476 17.28 -3.81 -9.97
CA VAL A 476 16.78 -4.56 -8.82
C VAL A 476 17.98 -4.92 -7.95
N THR A 477 17.91 -4.61 -6.67
CA THR A 477 18.97 -4.95 -5.71
C THR A 477 18.58 -6.21 -4.94
N VAL A 478 19.49 -7.19 -4.92
CA VAL A 478 19.36 -8.35 -4.04
C VAL A 478 20.00 -8.02 -2.70
N HIS A 479 19.22 -8.20 -1.65
CA HIS A 479 19.62 -7.98 -0.27
C HIS A 479 19.85 -9.33 0.41
N ARG A 480 20.91 -9.38 1.22
CA ARG A 480 21.28 -10.54 2.02
C ARG A 480 21.36 -10.12 3.48
N LEU A 481 20.47 -10.67 4.30
CA LEU A 481 20.53 -10.54 5.75
C LEU A 481 21.17 -11.79 6.32
N THR A 482 22.27 -11.61 6.97
CA THR A 482 22.99 -12.65 7.74
C THR A 482 23.12 -12.21 9.18
N SER A 483 23.21 -13.13 10.09
CA SER A 483 23.52 -12.85 11.50
C SER A 483 24.95 -12.40 11.67
#